data_2dd7f14b63712e9844c62205541318c1
#
_entry.id   2dd7f14b63712e9844c62205541318c1
#
_cell.length_a   1.000
_cell.length_b   1.000
_cell.length_c   1.000
_cell.angle_alpha   90.00
_cell.angle_beta   90.00
_cell.angle_gamma   90.00
#
_symmetry.space_group_name_H-M   'P 1'
#
loop_
_entity.id
_entity.type
_entity.pdbx_description
1 polymer ?
#
loop_
_entity_poly.entity_id
_entity_poly.type
_entity_poly.pdbx_seq_one_letter_code
_entity_poly.pdbx_strand_id
1 'polypeptide(L)'
;MSRMVATITPRNNNVGHQNGKANMEIGKINRARVDAVMPQGFYLELETGGRVLLPGNKNQFTLEEGEIIDVFVYMDSEDRPIATLDKPFAQAGEFAVLTVKDVNRVGAFLDWGLNKDLFLPYKQQLGELVEGDRCVVYILVDEKSGRLVATEKIKTFIDYDTEDLHVGQRVELAAYEVTREYVDFLVDYRYTGRLMLTPGMQRIYIGDTMPGFIQRITNDGKITLNLTPVGYKGVINSDAPSAILNKLAEAGGFLPYGDHTDPETIRQEFGISKKTFKKIIGGLFREGKITISDDGIRSI
;
A
#
# COMPACT_ATOMS: atom_id res chain seq x y z
N MET A 1 -9.71 14.59 -4.45
CA MET A 1 -9.48 13.36 -5.24
C MET A 1 -9.55 12.20 -4.26
N SER A 2 -10.64 11.44 -4.32
CA SER A 2 -10.95 10.36 -3.36
C SER A 2 -9.99 9.19 -3.57
N ARG A 3 -9.20 8.83 -2.56
CA ARG A 3 -8.37 7.63 -2.57
C ARG A 3 -9.25 6.44 -2.20
N MET A 4 -9.47 5.55 -3.16
CA MET A 4 -10.02 4.22 -2.89
C MET A 4 -9.01 3.43 -2.03
N VAL A 5 -9.35 3.17 -0.78
CA VAL A 5 -8.69 2.18 0.05
C VAL A 5 -9.32 0.84 -0.29
N ALA A 6 -8.55 -0.06 -0.87
CA ALA A 6 -9.01 -1.44 -1.10
C ALA A 6 -9.06 -2.16 0.25
N THR A 7 -10.27 -2.44 0.73
CA THR A 7 -10.49 -3.24 1.93
C THR A 7 -10.41 -4.72 1.54
N ILE A 8 -9.31 -5.38 1.91
CA ILE A 8 -9.19 -6.84 1.81
C ILE A 8 -9.44 -7.39 3.20
N THR A 9 -10.45 -8.26 3.32
CA THR A 9 -10.85 -8.90 4.58
C THR A 9 -9.86 -10.02 4.93
N PRO A 10 -9.16 -9.99 6.08
CA PRO A 10 -8.29 -11.08 6.49
C PRO A 10 -9.10 -12.31 6.91
N ARG A 11 -8.64 -13.49 6.53
CA ARG A 11 -9.14 -14.76 7.09
C ARG A 11 -8.82 -14.81 8.57
N ASN A 12 -9.85 -14.92 9.37
CA ASN A 12 -9.82 -15.02 10.83
C ASN A 12 -9.17 -16.35 11.25
N ASN A 13 -7.90 -16.33 11.68
CA ASN A 13 -7.28 -17.44 12.41
C ASN A 13 -7.22 -17.07 13.88
N ASN A 14 -8.37 -17.09 14.54
CA ASN A 14 -8.40 -17.26 15.98
C ASN A 14 -9.72 -17.93 16.42
N VAL A 15 -9.69 -19.27 16.47
CA VAL A 15 -10.73 -20.05 17.13
C VAL A 15 -10.30 -20.25 18.57
N GLY A 16 -10.67 -19.30 19.42
CA GLY A 16 -10.61 -19.42 20.86
C GLY A 16 -12.03 -19.43 21.41
N HIS A 17 -12.60 -20.61 21.63
CA HIS A 17 -13.83 -20.76 22.39
C HIS A 17 -13.62 -20.27 23.82
N GLN A 18 -14.23 -19.16 24.20
CA GLN A 18 -14.49 -18.81 25.58
C GLN A 18 -15.88 -18.23 25.74
N ASN A 19 -16.67 -18.97 26.54
CA ASN A 19 -17.86 -18.61 27.30
C ASN A 19 -18.43 -17.18 27.17
N GLY A 20 -19.63 -17.07 26.62
CA GLY A 20 -20.79 -16.22 26.99
C GLY A 20 -20.56 -14.80 27.55
N LYS A 21 -19.48 -14.10 27.27
CA LYS A 21 -19.32 -12.66 27.49
C LYS A 21 -19.51 -11.90 26.20
N ALA A 22 -20.39 -10.92 26.23
CA ALA A 22 -20.56 -9.92 25.20
C ALA A 22 -19.17 -9.46 24.69
N ASN A 23 -18.85 -9.72 23.41
CA ASN A 23 -17.51 -9.56 22.89
C ASN A 23 -17.43 -8.27 22.06
N MET A 24 -17.39 -7.12 22.78
CA MET A 24 -17.08 -5.83 22.17
C MET A 24 -15.72 -5.89 21.48
N GLU A 25 -15.68 -5.65 20.17
CA GLU A 25 -14.44 -5.69 19.40
C GLU A 25 -13.75 -4.33 19.42
N ILE A 26 -12.85 -4.14 20.40
CA ILE A 26 -12.03 -2.92 20.50
C ILE A 26 -11.10 -2.82 19.31
N GLY A 27 -11.01 -1.63 18.69
CA GLY A 27 -10.19 -1.35 17.51
C GLY A 27 -10.82 -1.84 16.20
N LYS A 28 -12.11 -2.18 16.22
CA LYS A 28 -12.86 -2.65 15.06
C LYS A 28 -14.11 -1.81 14.83
N ILE A 29 -14.60 -1.87 13.58
CA ILE A 29 -15.95 -1.41 13.27
C ILE A 29 -16.93 -2.46 13.81
N ASN A 30 -17.84 -2.00 14.66
CA ASN A 30 -18.90 -2.79 15.24
C ASN A 30 -20.24 -2.29 14.71
N ARG A 31 -21.17 -3.21 14.43
CA ARG A 31 -22.53 -2.87 14.14
C ARG A 31 -23.31 -2.69 15.44
N ALA A 32 -24.04 -1.57 15.55
CA ALA A 32 -24.68 -1.15 16.77
C ALA A 32 -26.07 -0.59 16.52
N ARG A 33 -26.95 -0.75 17.50
CA ARG A 33 -28.28 -0.14 17.51
C ARG A 33 -28.28 1.03 18.50
N VAL A 34 -28.86 2.16 18.12
CA VAL A 34 -29.10 3.30 19.02
C VAL A 34 -30.14 2.89 20.07
N ASP A 35 -29.70 2.77 21.31
CA ASP A 35 -30.52 2.34 22.43
C ASP A 35 -31.18 3.53 23.18
N ALA A 36 -30.42 4.63 23.35
CA ALA A 36 -30.93 5.83 23.99
C ALA A 36 -30.19 7.10 23.52
N VAL A 37 -30.92 8.19 23.47
CA VAL A 37 -30.39 9.53 23.15
C VAL A 37 -30.33 10.36 24.42
N MET A 38 -29.13 10.78 24.85
CA MET A 38 -28.84 11.51 26.07
C MET A 38 -28.13 12.84 25.78
N PRO A 39 -28.10 13.80 26.74
CA PRO A 39 -27.41 15.07 26.51
C PRO A 39 -25.94 14.95 26.15
N GLN A 40 -25.20 13.94 26.65
CA GLN A 40 -23.78 13.70 26.42
C GLN A 40 -23.48 12.87 25.17
N GLY A 41 -24.50 12.26 24.54
CA GLY A 41 -24.33 11.43 23.35
C GLY A 41 -25.37 10.35 23.18
N PHE A 42 -25.07 9.39 22.36
CA PHE A 42 -25.95 8.26 22.04
C PHE A 42 -25.40 6.99 22.69
N TYR A 43 -26.21 6.32 23.46
CA TYR A 43 -25.88 4.98 23.93
C TYR A 43 -26.21 3.97 22.84
N LEU A 44 -25.24 3.14 22.51
CA LEU A 44 -25.34 2.13 21.46
C LEU A 44 -25.26 0.73 22.07
N GLU A 45 -26.12 -0.17 21.63
CA GLU A 45 -26.04 -1.59 21.93
C GLU A 45 -25.40 -2.31 20.76
N LEU A 46 -24.24 -2.94 20.98
CA LEU A 46 -23.49 -3.64 19.91
C LEU A 46 -24.14 -4.98 19.60
N GLU A 47 -24.19 -5.41 18.33
CA GLU A 47 -24.70 -6.74 17.95
C GLU A 47 -23.90 -7.88 18.58
N THR A 48 -22.60 -7.69 18.79
CA THR A 48 -21.71 -8.62 19.50
C THR A 48 -21.92 -8.63 21.03
N GLY A 49 -22.79 -7.76 21.52
CA GLY A 49 -23.09 -7.53 22.90
C GLY A 49 -22.25 -6.43 23.54
N GLY A 50 -22.82 -5.82 24.56
CA GLY A 50 -22.25 -4.70 25.28
C GLY A 50 -22.83 -3.35 24.84
N ARG A 51 -22.62 -2.35 25.69
CA ARG A 51 -23.13 -1.00 25.51
C ARG A 51 -21.97 -0.01 25.49
N VAL A 52 -21.97 0.91 24.52
CA VAL A 52 -20.93 1.90 24.33
C VAL A 52 -21.55 3.28 24.13
N LEU A 53 -20.84 4.33 24.56
CA LEU A 53 -21.23 5.72 24.32
C LEU A 53 -20.62 6.20 23.00
N LEU A 54 -21.43 6.73 22.11
CA LEU A 54 -21.02 7.60 21.00
C LEU A 54 -21.15 9.05 21.49
N PRO A 55 -20.04 9.73 21.84
CA PRO A 55 -20.08 11.11 22.30
C PRO A 55 -20.59 12.05 21.19
N GLY A 56 -21.36 13.06 21.57
CA GLY A 56 -21.89 14.04 20.63
C GLY A 56 -23.25 14.55 21.06
N ASN A 57 -23.90 15.31 20.20
CA ASN A 57 -25.22 15.83 20.45
C ASN A 57 -26.08 15.83 19.17
N LYS A 58 -27.37 16.10 19.31
CA LYS A 58 -28.32 16.12 18.18
C LYS A 58 -28.00 17.14 17.08
N ASN A 59 -27.10 18.11 17.34
CA ASN A 59 -26.67 19.06 16.33
C ASN A 59 -25.51 18.51 15.46
N GLN A 60 -24.78 17.51 15.98
CA GLN A 60 -23.69 16.86 15.27
C GLN A 60 -24.17 15.64 14.49
N PHE A 61 -25.14 14.89 15.05
CA PHE A 61 -25.66 13.66 14.45
C PHE A 61 -27.18 13.63 14.50
N THR A 62 -27.82 13.26 13.39
CA THR A 62 -29.26 13.02 13.30
C THR A 62 -29.51 11.53 13.40
N LEU A 63 -29.42 10.98 14.65
CA LEU A 63 -29.65 9.56 14.94
C LEU A 63 -30.90 9.41 15.78
N GLU A 64 -31.72 8.38 15.47
CA GLU A 64 -32.95 8.05 16.18
C GLU A 64 -32.81 6.74 16.94
N GLU A 65 -33.56 6.58 18.05
CA GLU A 65 -33.62 5.32 18.80
C GLU A 65 -34.13 4.17 17.90
N GLY A 66 -33.43 3.03 17.96
CA GLY A 66 -33.68 1.87 17.10
C GLY A 66 -32.88 1.85 15.79
N GLU A 67 -32.26 2.94 15.39
CA GLU A 67 -31.42 3.00 14.18
C GLU A 67 -30.18 2.09 14.32
N ILE A 68 -29.80 1.43 13.21
CA ILE A 68 -28.64 0.55 13.16
C ILE A 68 -27.53 1.26 12.38
N ILE A 69 -26.36 1.39 13.01
CA ILE A 69 -25.19 2.09 12.47
C ILE A 69 -23.91 1.29 12.67
N ASP A 70 -22.92 1.56 11.83
CA ASP A 70 -21.57 1.03 12.00
C ASP A 70 -20.72 2.07 12.72
N VAL A 71 -20.05 1.67 13.81
CA VAL A 71 -19.22 2.53 14.64
C VAL A 71 -17.88 1.89 14.92
N PHE A 72 -16.82 2.70 14.92
CA PHE A 72 -15.52 2.25 15.39
C PHE A 72 -15.46 2.38 16.92
N VAL A 73 -15.01 1.32 17.60
CA VAL A 73 -14.95 1.27 19.07
C VAL A 73 -13.49 1.26 19.53
N TYR A 74 -13.14 2.15 20.43
CA TYR A 74 -11.78 2.26 20.99
C TYR A 74 -11.82 2.72 22.47
N MET A 75 -10.66 2.74 23.14
CA MET A 75 -10.56 3.20 24.54
C MET A 75 -10.27 4.69 24.59
N ASP A 76 -11.02 5.42 25.39
CA ASP A 76 -10.76 6.84 25.68
C ASP A 76 -9.52 7.04 26.60
N SER A 77 -9.27 8.28 27.03
CA SER A 77 -8.15 8.59 27.94
C SER A 77 -8.35 8.07 29.37
N GLU A 78 -9.58 7.71 29.74
CA GLU A 78 -9.95 7.17 31.06
C GLU A 78 -10.15 5.65 31.03
N ASP A 79 -9.67 4.98 29.98
CA ASP A 79 -9.78 3.52 29.75
C ASP A 79 -11.23 3.02 29.67
N ARG A 80 -12.14 3.86 29.15
CA ARG A 80 -13.53 3.47 28.89
C ARG A 80 -13.72 3.23 27.40
N PRO A 81 -14.47 2.18 27.01
CA PRO A 81 -14.81 2.01 25.60
C PRO A 81 -15.75 3.11 25.12
N ILE A 82 -15.41 3.74 24.01
CA ILE A 82 -16.24 4.74 23.32
C ILE A 82 -16.33 4.43 21.84
N ALA A 83 -17.40 4.90 21.22
CA ALA A 83 -17.64 4.79 19.79
C ALA A 83 -17.38 6.11 19.06
N THR A 84 -17.03 6.01 17.78
CA THR A 84 -17.01 7.14 16.85
C THR A 84 -17.56 6.71 15.49
N LEU A 85 -18.12 7.67 14.73
CA LEU A 85 -18.49 7.52 13.33
C LEU A 85 -17.32 7.78 12.39
N ASP A 86 -16.24 8.38 12.90
CA ASP A 86 -15.02 8.56 12.15
C ASP A 86 -14.39 7.20 11.83
N LYS A 87 -13.87 7.05 10.63
CA LYS A 87 -13.24 5.82 10.16
C LYS A 87 -11.73 5.97 10.22
N PRO A 88 -11.03 5.14 11.01
CA PRO A 88 -9.57 5.11 10.98
C PRO A 88 -9.08 4.60 9.61
N PHE A 89 -7.81 4.89 9.27
CA PHE A 89 -7.18 4.39 8.04
C PHE A 89 -6.95 2.87 8.07
N ALA A 90 -6.87 2.28 9.26
CA ALA A 90 -6.81 0.84 9.48
C ALA A 90 -7.32 0.48 10.89
N GLN A 91 -7.67 -0.77 11.07
CA GLN A 91 -8.22 -1.32 12.31
C GLN A 91 -7.18 -2.19 13.05
N ALA A 92 -7.49 -2.61 14.28
CA ALA A 92 -6.69 -3.60 14.98
C ALA A 92 -6.55 -4.88 14.14
N GLY A 93 -5.35 -5.44 14.07
CA GLY A 93 -5.06 -6.59 13.21
C GLY A 93 -4.80 -6.24 11.75
N GLU A 94 -4.59 -4.98 11.42
CA GLU A 94 -4.28 -4.53 10.06
C GLU A 94 -2.97 -3.76 10.02
N PHE A 95 -2.36 -3.76 8.83
CA PHE A 95 -1.20 -2.93 8.53
C PHE A 95 -1.64 -1.56 8.01
N ALA A 96 -0.83 -0.54 8.28
CA ALA A 96 -1.02 0.80 7.74
C ALA A 96 0.30 1.50 7.43
N VAL A 97 0.26 2.45 6.51
CA VAL A 97 1.31 3.46 6.34
C VAL A 97 0.79 4.75 6.95
N LEU A 98 1.38 5.17 8.04
CA LEU A 98 0.93 6.32 8.83
C LEU A 98 2.03 7.40 8.90
N THR A 99 1.61 8.64 9.16
CA THR A 99 2.51 9.78 9.33
C THR A 99 2.65 10.11 10.81
N VAL A 100 3.88 10.38 11.23
CA VAL A 100 4.20 10.84 12.60
C VAL A 100 3.72 12.28 12.75
N LYS A 101 2.82 12.53 13.72
CA LYS A 101 2.33 13.86 14.07
C LYS A 101 3.13 14.51 15.20
N ASP A 102 3.59 13.70 16.14
CA ASP A 102 4.33 14.19 17.31
C ASP A 102 5.25 13.08 17.86
N VAL A 103 6.35 13.47 18.47
CA VAL A 103 7.30 12.58 19.14
C VAL A 103 7.64 13.16 20.52
N ASN A 104 7.52 12.31 21.53
CA ASN A 104 7.89 12.69 22.90
C ASN A 104 8.68 11.59 23.62
N ARG A 105 8.93 11.73 24.93
CA ARG A 105 9.76 10.81 25.72
C ARG A 105 9.24 9.38 25.83
N VAL A 106 7.99 9.09 25.46
CA VAL A 106 7.39 7.75 25.58
C VAL A 106 7.26 7.06 24.22
N GLY A 107 7.27 7.81 23.13
CA GLY A 107 7.14 7.29 21.78
C GLY A 107 6.66 8.32 20.77
N ALA A 108 6.21 7.86 19.62
CA ALA A 108 5.62 8.65 18.58
C ALA A 108 4.09 8.55 18.58
N PHE A 109 3.43 9.55 18.04
CA PHE A 109 1.99 9.63 17.85
C PHE A 109 1.69 9.76 16.35
N LEU A 110 0.87 8.86 15.84
CA LEU A 110 0.63 8.69 14.42
C LEU A 110 -0.76 9.20 14.04
N ASP A 111 -0.83 9.90 12.92
CA ASP A 111 -2.11 10.23 12.29
C ASP A 111 -2.72 8.99 11.63
N TRP A 112 -3.83 8.54 12.13
CA TRP A 112 -4.55 7.36 11.64
C TRP A 112 -6.02 7.65 11.30
N GLY A 113 -6.36 8.95 11.14
CA GLY A 113 -7.68 9.40 10.70
C GLY A 113 -8.68 9.67 11.83
N LEU A 114 -8.30 9.50 13.09
CA LEU A 114 -9.14 9.83 14.25
C LEU A 114 -8.58 11.04 15.01
N ASN A 115 -9.44 11.68 15.82
CA ASN A 115 -9.04 12.82 16.65
C ASN A 115 -7.97 12.47 17.70
N LYS A 116 -7.98 11.22 18.19
CA LYS A 116 -6.96 10.70 19.10
C LYS A 116 -5.90 9.97 18.28
N ASP A 117 -4.66 10.46 18.30
CA ASP A 117 -3.55 9.87 17.57
C ASP A 117 -3.23 8.45 18.07
N LEU A 118 -2.74 7.59 17.16
CA LEU A 118 -2.34 6.22 17.49
C LEU A 118 -0.93 6.23 18.09
N PHE A 119 -0.77 5.63 19.26
CA PHE A 119 0.49 5.59 19.98
C PHE A 119 1.42 4.49 19.44
N LEU A 120 2.67 4.85 19.12
CA LEU A 120 3.76 3.97 18.75
C LEU A 120 4.88 4.05 19.81
N PRO A 121 4.91 3.12 20.78
CA PRO A 121 5.91 3.12 21.86
C PRO A 121 7.33 3.02 21.34
N TYR A 122 8.32 3.65 22.00
CA TYR A 122 9.75 3.54 21.62
C TYR A 122 10.22 2.11 21.42
N LYS A 123 9.80 1.19 22.29
CA LYS A 123 10.16 -0.23 22.20
C LYS A 123 9.61 -0.93 20.95
N GLN A 124 8.65 -0.32 20.29
CA GLN A 124 8.00 -0.84 19.09
C GLN A 124 8.48 -0.15 17.81
N GLN A 125 9.36 0.85 17.92
CA GLN A 125 10.00 1.51 16.79
C GLN A 125 11.25 0.72 16.34
N LEU A 126 11.61 0.86 15.07
CA LEU A 126 12.83 0.28 14.47
C LEU A 126 13.97 1.31 14.41
N GLY A 127 13.68 2.59 14.51
CA GLY A 127 14.65 3.69 14.48
C GLY A 127 14.12 4.94 15.17
N GLU A 128 14.91 6.00 15.15
CA GLU A 128 14.44 7.32 15.59
C GLU A 128 13.48 7.89 14.56
N LEU A 129 12.34 8.38 15.03
CA LEU A 129 11.30 9.02 14.23
C LEU A 129 11.22 10.50 14.56
N VAL A 130 10.90 11.32 13.56
CA VAL A 130 10.61 12.73 13.70
C VAL A 130 9.24 13.05 13.10
N GLU A 131 8.69 14.21 13.47
CA GLU A 131 7.44 14.70 12.90
C GLU A 131 7.51 14.79 11.37
N GLY A 132 6.49 14.28 10.70
CA GLY A 132 6.41 14.18 9.24
C GLY A 132 6.96 12.90 8.65
N ASP A 133 7.69 12.08 9.41
CA ASP A 133 8.12 10.76 8.93
C ASP A 133 6.93 9.86 8.62
N ARG A 134 7.13 8.97 7.66
CA ARG A 134 6.16 7.91 7.35
C ARG A 134 6.70 6.58 7.83
N CYS A 135 5.86 5.80 8.45
CA CYS A 135 6.21 4.47 8.94
C CYS A 135 5.16 3.43 8.53
N VAL A 136 5.60 2.20 8.34
CA VAL A 136 4.73 1.05 8.11
C VAL A 136 4.54 0.34 9.44
N VAL A 137 3.30 0.25 9.89
CA VAL A 137 2.96 -0.29 11.21
C VAL A 137 1.89 -1.36 11.11
N TYR A 138 1.83 -2.20 12.14
CA TYR A 138 0.72 -3.08 12.44
C TYR A 138 0.01 -2.57 13.69
N ILE A 139 -1.33 -2.58 13.68
CA ILE A 139 -2.15 -2.07 14.78
C ILE A 139 -2.59 -3.22 15.67
N LEU A 140 -2.34 -3.11 16.97
CA LEU A 140 -2.75 -4.13 17.95
C LEU A 140 -3.53 -3.51 19.10
N VAL A 141 -4.25 -4.38 19.81
CA VAL A 141 -4.79 -4.08 21.14
C VAL A 141 -3.74 -4.53 22.17
N ASP A 142 -3.23 -3.62 22.96
CA ASP A 142 -2.33 -3.94 24.07
C ASP A 142 -3.09 -4.74 25.14
N GLU A 143 -2.63 -5.95 25.43
CA GLU A 143 -3.33 -6.89 26.32
C GLU A 143 -3.48 -6.37 27.76
N LYS A 144 -2.60 -5.46 28.20
CA LYS A 144 -2.61 -4.95 29.58
C LYS A 144 -3.56 -3.77 29.75
N SER A 145 -3.54 -2.85 28.79
CA SER A 145 -4.32 -1.62 28.87
C SER A 145 -5.64 -1.67 28.08
N GLY A 146 -5.78 -2.63 27.15
CA GLY A 146 -6.88 -2.66 26.20
C GLY A 146 -6.84 -1.55 25.15
N ARG A 147 -5.79 -0.71 25.15
CA ARG A 147 -5.63 0.41 24.22
C ARG A 147 -5.03 -0.04 22.90
N LEU A 148 -5.37 0.69 21.85
CA LEU A 148 -4.73 0.50 20.54
C LEU A 148 -3.33 1.08 20.55
N VAL A 149 -2.39 0.30 20.03
CA VAL A 149 -0.98 0.68 19.85
C VAL A 149 -0.49 0.23 18.49
N ALA A 150 0.49 0.96 17.95
CA ALA A 150 1.19 0.60 16.72
C ALA A 150 2.50 -0.10 17.01
N THR A 151 2.98 -0.91 16.06
CA THR A 151 4.34 -1.47 16.07
C THR A 151 4.93 -1.45 14.66
N GLU A 152 6.20 -1.03 14.53
CA GLU A 152 6.98 -1.18 13.30
C GLU A 152 7.59 -2.60 13.17
N LYS A 153 7.53 -3.42 14.23
CA LYS A 153 8.03 -4.82 14.21
C LYS A 153 7.05 -5.73 13.46
N ILE A 154 6.74 -5.35 12.25
CA ILE A 154 5.68 -5.94 11.43
C ILE A 154 5.95 -7.39 11.00
N LYS A 155 7.22 -7.83 10.95
CA LYS A 155 7.62 -9.16 10.44
C LYS A 155 6.93 -10.33 11.15
N THR A 156 6.49 -10.13 12.40
CA THR A 156 5.77 -11.14 13.19
C THR A 156 4.32 -11.37 12.74
N PHE A 157 3.76 -10.41 12.02
CA PHE A 157 2.35 -10.40 11.58
C PHE A 157 2.19 -10.67 10.08
N ILE A 158 3.31 -10.76 9.35
CA ILE A 158 3.33 -11.05 7.92
C ILE A 158 2.85 -12.49 7.69
N ASP A 159 2.01 -12.66 6.70
CA ASP A 159 1.60 -13.97 6.22
C ASP A 159 2.65 -14.50 5.23
N TYR A 160 3.13 -15.71 5.48
CA TYR A 160 4.09 -16.40 4.63
C TYR A 160 3.45 -17.50 3.77
N ASP A 161 2.15 -17.76 3.95
CA ASP A 161 1.39 -18.64 3.07
C ASP A 161 1.03 -17.89 1.79
N THR A 162 1.72 -18.19 0.72
CA THR A 162 1.64 -17.52 -0.58
C THR A 162 0.85 -18.32 -1.62
N GLU A 163 0.03 -19.28 -1.22
CA GLU A 163 -0.75 -20.13 -2.13
C GLU A 163 -1.74 -19.34 -3.01
N ASP A 164 -2.27 -18.23 -2.47
CA ASP A 164 -3.20 -17.35 -3.18
C ASP A 164 -2.48 -16.41 -4.20
N LEU A 165 -1.15 -16.42 -4.26
CA LEU A 165 -0.37 -15.53 -5.10
C LEU A 165 0.18 -16.23 -6.35
N HIS A 166 0.35 -15.47 -7.43
CA HIS A 166 0.95 -15.99 -8.67
C HIS A 166 1.91 -15.01 -9.32
N VAL A 167 2.86 -15.56 -10.09
CA VAL A 167 3.83 -14.78 -10.86
C VAL A 167 3.11 -13.93 -11.91
N GLY A 168 3.47 -12.67 -12.00
CA GLY A 168 2.84 -11.67 -12.89
C GLY A 168 1.67 -10.93 -12.26
N GLN A 169 1.22 -11.32 -11.06
CA GLN A 169 0.16 -10.60 -10.34
C GLN A 169 0.59 -9.17 -10.05
N ARG A 170 -0.32 -8.23 -10.32
CA ARG A 170 -0.18 -6.84 -9.90
C ARG A 170 -0.57 -6.73 -8.44
N VAL A 171 0.26 -6.09 -7.65
CA VAL A 171 0.12 -5.93 -6.20
C VAL A 171 0.37 -4.49 -5.78
N GLU A 172 -0.14 -4.11 -4.62
CA GLU A 172 0.19 -2.85 -3.97
C GLU A 172 1.37 -3.04 -3.02
N LEU A 173 2.33 -2.13 -3.10
CA LEU A 173 3.58 -2.20 -2.35
C LEU A 173 3.67 -1.03 -1.37
N ALA A 174 4.07 -1.30 -0.11
CA ALA A 174 4.45 -0.27 0.86
C ALA A 174 5.86 -0.57 1.39
N ALA A 175 6.81 0.33 1.15
CA ALA A 175 8.22 0.14 1.53
C ALA A 175 8.39 0.24 3.05
N TYR A 176 8.91 -0.80 3.70
CA TYR A 176 9.12 -0.79 5.15
C TYR A 176 10.61 -0.96 5.56
N GLU A 177 11.46 -1.44 4.66
CA GLU A 177 12.90 -1.53 4.89
C GLU A 177 13.64 -1.14 3.61
N VAL A 178 14.55 -0.16 3.69
CA VAL A 178 15.30 0.36 2.55
C VAL A 178 16.79 0.24 2.83
N THR A 179 17.50 -0.47 1.97
CA THR A 179 18.95 -0.65 2.01
C THR A 179 19.62 -0.06 0.76
N ARG A 180 20.91 -0.24 0.60
CA ARG A 180 21.65 0.15 -0.62
C ARG A 180 21.41 -0.80 -1.80
N GLU A 181 21.01 -2.04 -1.52
CA GLU A 181 20.93 -3.11 -2.51
C GLU A 181 19.49 -3.52 -2.81
N TYR A 182 18.58 -3.37 -1.85
CA TYR A 182 17.20 -3.79 -1.97
C TYR A 182 16.24 -2.95 -1.14
N VAL A 183 14.96 -3.08 -1.47
CA VAL A 183 13.85 -2.60 -0.66
C VAL A 183 12.93 -3.77 -0.36
N ASP A 184 12.59 -3.95 0.92
CA ASP A 184 11.55 -4.88 1.35
C ASP A 184 10.22 -4.12 1.45
N PHE A 185 9.22 -4.69 0.82
CA PHE A 185 7.86 -4.14 0.76
C PHE A 185 6.87 -5.04 1.48
N LEU A 186 5.92 -4.42 2.14
CA LEU A 186 4.65 -5.04 2.47
C LEU A 186 3.84 -5.14 1.16
N VAL A 187 3.39 -6.35 0.83
CA VAL A 187 2.67 -6.68 -0.41
C VAL A 187 1.20 -6.89 -0.08
N ASP A 188 0.31 -6.09 -0.70
CA ASP A 188 -1.15 -6.10 -0.49
C ASP A 188 -1.53 -6.05 1.01
N TYR A 189 -0.73 -5.36 1.83
CA TYR A 189 -0.91 -5.24 3.28
C TYR A 189 -1.05 -6.59 4.00
N ARG A 190 -0.37 -7.63 3.51
CA ARG A 190 -0.45 -8.99 4.06
C ARG A 190 0.87 -9.75 3.99
N TYR A 191 1.56 -9.70 2.86
CA TYR A 191 2.77 -10.48 2.59
C TYR A 191 4.01 -9.58 2.60
N THR A 192 5.19 -10.19 2.47
CA THR A 192 6.44 -9.46 2.25
C THR A 192 7.10 -9.86 0.94
N GLY A 193 7.71 -8.89 0.26
CA GLY A 193 8.44 -9.15 -0.97
C GLY A 193 9.62 -8.20 -1.12
N ARG A 194 10.64 -8.65 -1.85
CA ARG A 194 11.89 -7.92 -2.07
C ARG A 194 12.03 -7.43 -3.48
N LEU A 195 12.36 -6.16 -3.62
CA LEU A 195 12.79 -5.53 -4.87
C LEU A 195 14.29 -5.30 -4.82
N MET A 196 15.04 -5.85 -5.78
CA MET A 196 16.47 -5.55 -5.94
C MET A 196 16.64 -4.20 -6.62
N LEU A 197 17.44 -3.31 -6.03
CA LEU A 197 17.74 -2.01 -6.61
C LEU A 197 18.75 -2.15 -7.75
N THR A 198 18.50 -1.45 -8.85
CA THR A 198 19.41 -1.38 -10.00
C THR A 198 19.79 0.07 -10.28
N PRO A 199 20.98 0.33 -10.85
CA PRO A 199 21.39 1.67 -11.24
C PRO A 199 20.34 2.37 -12.12
N GLY A 200 20.01 3.61 -11.80
CA GLY A 200 19.02 4.40 -12.53
C GLY A 200 17.57 4.27 -12.03
N MET A 201 17.30 3.44 -11.01
CA MET A 201 16.01 3.42 -10.36
C MET A 201 15.78 4.70 -9.55
N GLN A 202 14.52 5.15 -9.52
CA GLN A 202 14.10 6.24 -8.64
C GLN A 202 14.33 5.86 -7.18
N ARG A 203 14.73 6.82 -6.38
CA ARG A 203 14.92 6.63 -4.93
C ARG A 203 13.59 6.33 -4.25
N ILE A 204 13.60 5.30 -3.40
CA ILE A 204 12.46 4.84 -2.63
C ILE A 204 12.74 5.12 -1.15
N TYR A 205 11.73 5.56 -0.41
CA TYR A 205 11.81 5.85 1.01
C TYR A 205 10.84 4.96 1.79
N ILE A 206 11.09 4.79 3.08
CA ILE A 206 10.14 4.10 3.98
C ILE A 206 8.78 4.80 3.92
N GLY A 207 7.70 4.02 3.85
CA GLY A 207 6.35 4.52 3.71
C GLY A 207 5.93 4.88 2.29
N ASP A 208 6.82 4.82 1.27
CA ASP A 208 6.39 4.98 -0.12
C ASP A 208 5.49 3.83 -0.52
N THR A 209 4.40 4.17 -1.22
CA THR A 209 3.44 3.21 -1.76
C THR A 209 3.38 3.30 -3.27
N MET A 210 3.39 2.15 -3.93
CA MET A 210 3.38 2.07 -5.39
C MET A 210 2.85 0.73 -5.88
N PRO A 211 2.34 0.65 -7.11
CA PRO A 211 2.04 -0.64 -7.72
C PRO A 211 3.31 -1.38 -8.08
N GLY A 212 3.26 -2.71 -7.96
CA GLY A 212 4.32 -3.60 -8.42
C GLY A 212 3.78 -4.91 -8.96
N PHE A 213 4.68 -5.82 -9.27
CA PHE A 213 4.36 -7.13 -9.85
C PHE A 213 5.18 -8.21 -9.17
N ILE A 214 4.57 -9.36 -8.92
CA ILE A 214 5.27 -10.55 -8.44
C ILE A 214 6.11 -11.10 -9.58
N GLN A 215 7.43 -11.06 -9.44
CA GLN A 215 8.37 -11.60 -10.41
C GLN A 215 8.61 -13.09 -10.21
N ARG A 216 8.71 -13.52 -8.96
CA ARG A 216 9.00 -14.89 -8.56
C ARG A 216 8.47 -15.15 -7.16
N ILE A 217 7.97 -16.36 -6.95
CA ILE A 217 7.67 -16.92 -5.62
C ILE A 217 8.53 -18.18 -5.49
N THR A 218 9.26 -18.30 -4.38
CA THR A 218 10.04 -19.51 -4.07
C THR A 218 9.20 -20.48 -3.25
N ASN A 219 9.61 -21.76 -3.21
CA ASN A 219 8.89 -22.79 -2.45
C ASN A 219 8.83 -22.52 -0.94
N ASP A 220 9.72 -21.67 -0.41
CA ASP A 220 9.74 -21.21 0.97
C ASP A 220 8.97 -19.88 1.18
N GLY A 221 8.12 -19.50 0.22
CA GLY A 221 7.22 -18.35 0.33
C GLY A 221 7.89 -16.97 0.13
N LYS A 222 9.17 -16.91 -0.30
CA LYS A 222 9.82 -15.62 -0.56
C LYS A 222 9.38 -15.04 -1.89
N ILE A 223 8.96 -13.78 -1.87
CA ILE A 223 8.48 -13.05 -3.04
C ILE A 223 9.59 -12.11 -3.55
N THR A 224 9.93 -12.25 -4.83
CA THR A 224 10.73 -11.25 -5.55
C THR A 224 9.80 -10.36 -6.35
N LEU A 225 10.03 -9.05 -6.29
CA LEU A 225 9.19 -8.03 -6.89
C LEU A 225 9.84 -7.38 -8.10
N ASN A 226 9.02 -6.82 -8.98
CA ASN A 226 9.40 -5.91 -10.04
C ASN A 226 8.40 -4.75 -10.11
N LEU A 227 8.84 -3.56 -10.52
CA LEU A 227 7.97 -2.41 -10.73
C LEU A 227 7.33 -2.39 -12.13
N THR A 228 7.73 -3.32 -12.99
CA THR A 228 7.18 -3.49 -14.34
C THR A 228 6.57 -4.88 -14.50
N PRO A 229 5.53 -5.06 -15.35
CA PRO A 229 4.90 -6.36 -15.58
C PRO A 229 5.90 -7.47 -15.94
N VAL A 230 5.68 -8.68 -15.44
CA VAL A 230 6.50 -9.85 -15.78
C VAL A 230 6.35 -10.17 -17.28
N GLY A 231 7.49 -10.31 -17.96
CA GLY A 231 7.51 -10.42 -19.42
C GLY A 231 7.83 -9.11 -20.13
N TYR A 232 7.76 -8.00 -19.42
CA TYR A 232 8.27 -6.71 -19.88
C TYR A 232 9.80 -6.75 -19.83
N LYS A 233 10.40 -7.33 -20.85
CA LYS A 233 11.87 -7.33 -21.02
C LYS A 233 12.32 -5.92 -21.40
N GLY A 234 12.71 -5.17 -20.37
CA GLY A 234 13.26 -3.82 -20.49
C GLY A 234 12.16 -2.77 -20.72
N VAL A 235 12.26 -1.68 -19.99
CA VAL A 235 11.54 -0.45 -20.30
C VAL A 235 11.91 -0.09 -21.76
N ILE A 236 11.09 -0.59 -22.66
CA ILE A 236 10.73 0.28 -23.76
C ILE A 236 9.88 1.30 -23.03
N ASN A 237 10.36 2.55 -22.82
CA ASN A 237 9.48 3.66 -22.58
C ASN A 237 8.21 3.34 -23.36
N SER A 238 7.04 3.33 -22.74
CA SER A 238 5.77 3.11 -23.44
C SER A 238 5.69 4.03 -24.67
N ASP A 239 6.48 5.09 -24.67
CA ASP A 239 6.67 6.09 -25.72
C ASP A 239 7.82 5.77 -26.70
N ALA A 240 8.69 4.77 -26.48
CA ALA A 240 9.83 4.56 -27.36
C ALA A 240 9.44 4.17 -28.80
N PRO A 241 8.42 3.35 -29.07
CA PRO A 241 7.87 3.18 -30.42
C PRO A 241 7.33 4.49 -30.97
N SER A 242 6.56 5.23 -30.17
CA SER A 242 6.01 6.54 -30.55
C SER A 242 7.11 7.58 -30.72
N ALA A 243 8.13 7.59 -29.86
CA ALA A 243 9.28 8.47 -29.97
C ALA A 243 10.09 8.21 -31.26
N ILE A 244 10.28 6.95 -31.65
CA ILE A 244 10.91 6.62 -32.92
C ILE A 244 10.06 7.08 -34.13
N LEU A 245 8.75 6.87 -34.08
CA LEU A 245 7.84 7.33 -35.14
C LEU A 245 7.77 8.85 -35.22
N ASN A 246 7.74 9.56 -34.08
CA ASN A 246 7.76 11.02 -34.04
C ASN A 246 9.07 11.57 -34.62
N LYS A 247 10.22 11.02 -34.22
CA LYS A 247 11.51 11.40 -34.73
C LYS A 247 11.65 11.09 -36.24
N LEU A 248 11.05 9.99 -36.68
CA LEU A 248 10.97 9.63 -38.10
C LEU A 248 10.11 10.64 -38.87
N ALA A 249 8.98 11.08 -38.34
CA ALA A 249 8.10 12.10 -38.93
C ALA A 249 8.83 13.48 -38.99
N GLU A 250 9.48 13.88 -37.89
CA GLU A 250 10.28 15.13 -37.82
C GLU A 250 11.45 15.14 -38.83
N ALA A 251 12.03 13.97 -39.11
CA ALA A 251 13.10 13.80 -40.07
C ALA A 251 12.60 13.61 -41.52
N GLY A 252 11.34 13.91 -41.79
CA GLY A 252 10.78 13.79 -43.14
C GLY A 252 10.58 12.34 -43.61
N GLY A 253 10.41 11.40 -42.69
CA GLY A 253 10.08 10.01 -42.98
C GLY A 253 11.26 9.08 -43.15
N PHE A 254 12.48 9.54 -42.87
CA PHE A 254 13.70 8.71 -42.98
C PHE A 254 14.67 8.96 -41.81
N LEU A 255 15.17 7.87 -41.24
CA LEU A 255 16.23 7.91 -40.21
C LEU A 255 17.35 6.95 -40.62
N PRO A 256 18.63 7.40 -40.65
CA PRO A 256 19.78 6.59 -41.05
C PRO A 256 20.27 5.66 -39.95
N TYR A 257 19.31 5.02 -39.25
CA TYR A 257 19.59 4.11 -38.13
C TYR A 257 19.00 2.73 -38.41
N GLY A 258 19.84 1.71 -38.36
CA GLY A 258 19.46 0.33 -38.65
C GLY A 258 20.33 -0.68 -37.91
N ASP A 259 20.42 -1.88 -38.47
CA ASP A 259 21.16 -3.00 -37.90
C ASP A 259 22.67 -2.75 -37.79
N HIS A 260 23.23 -1.92 -38.66
CA HIS A 260 24.66 -1.60 -38.73
C HIS A 260 25.04 -0.37 -37.89
N THR A 261 24.07 0.37 -37.33
CA THR A 261 24.35 1.56 -36.54
C THR A 261 25.08 1.18 -35.24
N ASP A 262 26.07 1.99 -34.87
CA ASP A 262 26.84 1.80 -33.64
C ASP A 262 25.94 1.83 -32.38
N PRO A 263 26.17 0.94 -31.38
CA PRO A 263 25.36 0.91 -30.15
C PRO A 263 25.35 2.23 -29.38
N GLU A 264 26.46 2.96 -29.39
CA GLU A 264 26.56 4.23 -28.66
C GLU A 264 25.74 5.32 -29.36
N THR A 265 25.72 5.38 -30.67
CA THR A 265 24.88 6.26 -31.47
C THR A 265 23.39 6.02 -31.19
N ILE A 266 22.96 4.75 -31.17
CA ILE A 266 21.55 4.41 -30.80
C ILE A 266 21.21 4.87 -29.38
N ARG A 267 22.17 4.74 -28.47
CA ARG A 267 21.96 5.16 -27.08
C ARG A 267 21.85 6.68 -26.95
N GLN A 268 22.67 7.43 -27.66
CA GLN A 268 22.64 8.89 -27.67
C GLN A 268 21.38 9.44 -28.33
N GLU A 269 20.97 8.84 -29.46
CA GLU A 269 19.83 9.31 -30.23
C GLU A 269 18.47 8.93 -29.69
N PHE A 270 18.34 7.74 -29.09
CA PHE A 270 17.06 7.18 -28.66
C PHE A 270 16.99 6.84 -27.17
N GLY A 271 18.09 6.98 -26.41
CA GLY A 271 18.13 6.65 -24.97
C GLY A 271 17.97 5.16 -24.66
N ILE A 272 18.05 4.28 -25.65
CA ILE A 272 17.80 2.83 -25.53
C ILE A 272 18.98 2.00 -26.03
N SER A 273 19.07 0.73 -25.61
CA SER A 273 20.11 -0.17 -26.14
C SER A 273 19.84 -0.54 -27.60
N LYS A 274 20.89 -0.84 -28.38
CA LYS A 274 20.77 -1.35 -29.76
C LYS A 274 19.88 -2.59 -29.85
N LYS A 275 19.94 -3.50 -28.88
CA LYS A 275 19.06 -4.68 -28.82
C LYS A 275 17.58 -4.29 -28.65
N THR A 276 17.31 -3.27 -27.84
CA THR A 276 15.97 -2.72 -27.65
C THR A 276 15.46 -2.02 -28.91
N PHE A 277 16.30 -1.19 -29.53
CA PHE A 277 16.00 -0.52 -30.81
C PHE A 277 15.61 -1.52 -31.89
N LYS A 278 16.43 -2.56 -32.11
CA LYS A 278 16.15 -3.63 -33.10
C LYS A 278 14.80 -4.31 -32.83
N LYS A 279 14.46 -4.56 -31.58
CA LYS A 279 13.19 -5.17 -31.22
C LYS A 279 12.00 -4.26 -31.56
N ILE A 280 12.13 -2.95 -31.30
CA ILE A 280 11.07 -1.96 -31.58
C ILE A 280 10.86 -1.81 -33.08
N ILE A 281 11.92 -1.57 -33.87
CA ILE A 281 11.79 -1.39 -35.32
C ILE A 281 11.26 -2.68 -35.99
N GLY A 282 11.65 -3.86 -35.50
CA GLY A 282 11.08 -5.14 -35.94
C GLY A 282 9.58 -5.31 -35.58
N GLY A 283 9.11 -4.70 -34.50
CA GLY A 283 7.69 -4.59 -34.15
C GLY A 283 6.95 -3.67 -35.10
N LEU A 284 7.43 -2.43 -35.26
CA LEU A 284 6.84 -1.42 -36.15
C LEU A 284 6.80 -1.88 -37.62
N PHE A 285 7.82 -2.63 -38.07
CA PHE A 285 7.84 -3.24 -39.41
C PHE A 285 6.72 -4.28 -39.55
N ARG A 286 6.52 -5.18 -38.59
CA ARG A 286 5.42 -6.17 -38.60
C ARG A 286 4.03 -5.54 -38.54
N GLU A 287 3.92 -4.37 -37.92
CA GLU A 287 2.70 -3.57 -37.88
C GLU A 287 2.47 -2.76 -39.15
N GLY A 288 3.37 -2.81 -40.14
CA GLY A 288 3.25 -2.06 -41.38
C GLY A 288 3.41 -0.55 -41.23
N LYS A 289 4.08 -0.07 -40.16
CA LYS A 289 4.28 1.36 -39.91
C LYS A 289 5.57 1.90 -40.48
N ILE A 290 6.58 1.04 -40.69
CA ILE A 290 7.89 1.39 -41.27
C ILE A 290 8.40 0.31 -42.22
N THR A 291 9.32 0.70 -43.09
CA THR A 291 10.21 -0.21 -43.82
C THR A 291 11.62 -0.16 -43.24
N ILE A 292 12.32 -1.29 -43.28
CA ILE A 292 13.73 -1.41 -42.84
C ILE A 292 14.59 -1.73 -44.06
N SER A 293 15.66 -0.98 -44.24
CA SER A 293 16.67 -1.15 -45.32
C SER A 293 18.08 -1.08 -44.73
N ASP A 294 19.09 -1.35 -45.52
CA ASP A 294 20.50 -1.31 -45.09
C ASP A 294 20.94 0.10 -44.68
N ASP A 295 20.34 1.14 -45.28
CA ASP A 295 20.61 2.54 -45.03
C ASP A 295 19.83 3.15 -43.85
N GLY A 296 18.82 2.44 -43.33
CA GLY A 296 18.02 2.91 -42.19
C GLY A 296 16.56 2.47 -42.21
N ILE A 297 15.70 3.26 -41.54
CA ILE A 297 14.26 3.02 -41.45
C ILE A 297 13.49 4.16 -42.12
N ARG A 298 12.35 3.81 -42.77
CA ARG A 298 11.44 4.77 -43.43
C ARG A 298 10.00 4.57 -43.00
N SER A 299 9.23 5.66 -42.91
CA SER A 299 7.77 5.58 -42.75
C SER A 299 7.13 5.00 -44.03
N ILE A 300 6.04 4.27 -43.86
CA ILE A 300 5.17 3.80 -44.95
C ILE A 300 4.10 4.84 -45.23
#